data_8b596263897fefe243ec4a1cbc806fe4
#
_entry.id   8b596263897fefe243ec4a1cbc806fe4
#
_cell.length_a   1.000
_cell.length_b   1.000
_cell.length_c   1.000
_cell.angle_alpha   90.00
_cell.angle_beta   90.00
_cell.angle_gamma   90.00
#
_symmetry.space_group_name_H-M   'P 1'
#
loop_
_entity.id
_entity.type
_entity.pdbx_description
1 polymer ?
#
loop_
_entity_poly.entity_id
_entity_poly.type
_entity_poly.pdbx_seq_one_letter_code
_entity_poly.pdbx_strand_id
1 'polypeptide(L)'
;MFDVYTVSQILSGNKTVTRRMRGGRRPAVPGRLHKIKVDRTKMWYGWILIQNCDLERLGDLTDEEAVKEGFNNKEHYMNYFRHLNGDVDDDELIWRVEFEVIT
;
A
#
# COMPACT_ATOMS: atom_id res chain seq x y z
N MET A 1 2.58 1.08 8.97
CA MET A 1 1.90 0.09 9.82
C MET A 1 0.76 -0.57 9.06
N PHE A 2 0.52 -1.85 9.31
CA PHE A 2 -0.47 -2.63 8.57
C PHE A 2 -1.36 -3.39 9.54
N ASP A 3 -2.62 -3.67 9.17
CA ASP A 3 -3.45 -4.58 9.94
C ASP A 3 -3.00 -6.03 9.75
N VAL A 4 -3.52 -6.95 10.57
CA VAL A 4 -3.10 -8.37 10.55
C VAL A 4 -3.34 -9.01 9.18
N TYR A 5 -4.48 -8.72 8.56
CA TYR A 5 -4.79 -9.26 7.24
C TYR A 5 -3.81 -8.78 6.18
N THR A 6 -3.50 -7.48 6.19
CA THR A 6 -2.55 -6.87 5.26
C THR A 6 -1.14 -7.45 5.45
N VAL A 7 -0.71 -7.66 6.69
CA VAL A 7 0.59 -8.31 6.99
C VAL A 7 0.63 -9.70 6.37
N SER A 8 -0.44 -10.48 6.49
CA SER A 8 -0.54 -11.80 5.85
C SER A 8 -0.39 -11.72 4.33
N GLN A 9 -1.04 -10.76 3.69
CA GLN A 9 -0.95 -10.54 2.26
C GLN A 9 0.48 -10.17 1.81
N ILE A 10 1.16 -9.35 2.60
CA ILE A 10 2.55 -8.96 2.33
C ILE A 10 3.47 -10.17 2.43
N LEU A 11 3.36 -10.93 3.52
CA LEU A 11 4.24 -12.08 3.77
C LEU A 11 4.04 -13.21 2.75
N SER A 12 2.82 -13.37 2.23
CA SER A 12 2.53 -14.37 1.20
C SER A 12 2.95 -13.95 -0.21
N GLY A 13 3.36 -12.69 -0.39
CA GLY A 13 3.72 -12.13 -1.69
C GLY A 13 2.54 -11.65 -2.52
N ASN A 14 1.32 -11.71 -1.98
CA ASN A 14 0.12 -11.26 -2.70
C ASN A 14 -0.01 -9.72 -2.74
N LYS A 15 0.65 -9.02 -1.80
CA LYS A 15 0.67 -7.58 -1.78
C LYS A 15 2.10 -7.06 -1.91
N THR A 16 2.36 -6.34 -2.99
CA THR A 16 3.69 -5.77 -3.30
C THR A 16 3.64 -4.24 -3.45
N VAL A 17 2.47 -3.66 -3.39
CA VAL A 17 2.23 -2.23 -3.54
C VAL A 17 1.25 -1.79 -2.46
N THR A 18 1.46 -0.62 -1.90
CA THR A 18 0.49 0.02 -1.02
C THR A 18 0.28 1.47 -1.47
N ARG A 19 -0.92 1.99 -1.28
CA ARG A 19 -1.26 3.37 -1.60
C ARG A 19 -1.67 4.11 -0.34
N ARG A 20 -1.22 5.35 -0.24
CA ARG A 20 -1.45 6.20 0.92
C ARG A 20 -1.93 7.58 0.49
N MET A 21 -2.86 8.14 1.25
CA MET A 21 -3.26 9.51 1.06
C MET A 21 -2.06 10.43 1.23
N ARG A 22 -2.04 11.52 0.48
CA ARG A 22 -1.01 12.53 0.57
C ARG A 22 -1.24 13.39 1.82
N GLY A 23 -0.41 13.16 2.85
CA GLY A 23 -0.54 13.81 4.15
C GLY A 23 0.66 14.67 4.53
N GLY A 24 1.32 15.28 3.55
CA GLY A 24 2.43 16.19 3.79
C GLY A 24 3.80 15.58 3.55
N ARG A 25 4.12 14.44 4.15
CA ARG A 25 5.41 13.79 3.95
C ARG A 25 5.33 12.66 2.93
N ARG A 26 6.40 12.50 2.17
CA ARG A 26 6.61 11.29 1.38
C ARG A 26 6.69 10.09 2.35
N PRO A 27 5.84 9.06 2.20
CA PRO A 27 5.74 7.99 3.20
C PRO A 27 6.93 7.02 3.19
N ALA A 28 7.69 6.98 2.12
CA ALA A 28 8.80 6.05 1.97
C ALA A 28 9.84 6.60 0.99
N VAL A 29 11.08 6.13 1.12
CA VAL A 29 12.19 6.53 0.25
C VAL A 29 12.78 5.27 -0.40
N PRO A 30 12.92 5.22 -1.74
CA PRO A 30 13.53 4.07 -2.41
C PRO A 30 14.90 3.73 -1.81
N GLY A 31 15.16 2.43 -1.67
CA GLY A 31 16.39 1.93 -1.05
C GLY A 31 16.37 1.80 0.46
N ARG A 32 15.33 2.30 1.13
CA ARG A 32 15.18 2.18 2.57
C ARG A 32 14.46 0.89 2.96
N LEU A 33 14.80 0.38 4.14
CA LEU A 33 14.13 -0.76 4.76
C LEU A 33 13.11 -0.28 5.78
N HIS A 34 11.94 -0.90 5.78
CA HIS A 34 10.88 -0.65 6.76
C HIS A 34 10.46 -1.97 7.40
N LYS A 35 10.19 -1.96 8.70
CA LYS A 35 9.64 -3.12 9.40
C LYS A 35 8.18 -3.33 8.98
N ILE A 36 7.79 -4.60 8.83
CA ILE A 36 6.39 -4.99 8.64
C ILE A 36 5.76 -5.05 10.02
N LYS A 37 5.13 -3.97 10.45
CA LYS A 37 4.52 -3.86 11.78
C LYS A 37 3.01 -4.06 11.72
N VAL A 38 2.49 -4.72 12.75
CA VAL A 38 1.04 -4.82 12.97
C VAL A 38 0.55 -3.57 13.71
N ASP A 39 -0.57 -3.00 13.23
CA ASP A 39 -1.18 -1.81 13.83
C ASP A 39 -1.42 -1.98 15.33
N ARG A 40 -1.14 -0.93 16.08
CA ARG A 40 -1.41 -0.83 17.52
C ARG A 40 -0.71 -1.89 18.38
N THR A 41 0.34 -2.51 17.85
CA THR A 41 1.16 -3.47 18.59
C THR A 41 2.63 -3.14 18.42
N LYS A 42 3.49 -3.83 19.21
CA LYS A 42 4.94 -3.76 19.03
C LYS A 42 5.46 -4.90 18.16
N MET A 43 4.55 -5.74 17.64
CA MET A 43 4.94 -6.91 16.87
C MET A 43 5.31 -6.53 15.44
N TRP A 44 6.34 -7.19 14.92
CA TRP A 44 6.76 -7.04 13.54
C TRP A 44 7.24 -8.40 13.00
N TYR A 45 7.15 -8.57 11.68
CA TYR A 45 7.30 -9.88 11.04
C TYR A 45 8.33 -9.91 9.91
N GLY A 46 9.19 -8.94 9.84
CA GLY A 46 10.21 -8.87 8.82
C GLY A 46 10.37 -7.46 8.28
N TRP A 47 11.00 -7.36 7.13
CA TRP A 47 11.35 -6.09 6.51
C TRP A 47 10.84 -6.03 5.08
N ILE A 48 10.51 -4.84 4.64
CA ILE A 48 10.29 -4.54 3.23
C ILE A 48 11.37 -3.57 2.76
N LEU A 49 11.84 -3.79 1.53
CA LEU A 49 12.72 -2.86 0.83
C LEU A 49 11.87 -2.01 -0.09
N ILE A 50 11.93 -0.70 0.09
CA ILE A 50 11.18 0.23 -0.75
C ILE A 50 11.89 0.32 -2.11
N GLN A 51 11.15 0.03 -3.17
CA GLN A 51 11.66 0.08 -4.55
C GLN A 51 11.30 1.39 -5.23
N ASN A 52 10.05 1.84 -5.09
CA ASN A 52 9.56 3.08 -5.67
C ASN A 52 8.56 3.75 -4.73
N CYS A 53 8.50 5.07 -4.78
CA CYS A 53 7.51 5.85 -4.06
C CYS A 53 7.21 7.11 -4.86
N ASP A 54 6.10 7.10 -5.58
CA ASP A 54 5.73 8.16 -6.51
C ASP A 54 4.29 8.60 -6.30
N LEU A 55 4.01 9.84 -6.69
CA LEU A 55 2.63 10.33 -6.76
C LEU A 55 1.96 9.78 -8.01
N GLU A 56 0.71 9.40 -7.88
CA GLU A 56 -0.14 9.04 -9.00
C GLU A 56 -1.57 9.48 -8.75
N ARG A 57 -2.33 9.62 -9.82
CA ARG A 57 -3.75 9.93 -9.75
C ARG A 57 -4.51 8.65 -9.38
N LEU A 58 -5.39 8.74 -8.35
CA LEU A 58 -6.12 7.56 -7.86
C LEU A 58 -6.87 6.84 -8.98
N GLY A 59 -7.53 7.60 -9.85
CA GLY A 59 -8.32 7.03 -10.95
C GLY A 59 -7.51 6.27 -12.00
N ASP A 60 -6.20 6.44 -12.03
CA ASP A 60 -5.33 5.75 -13.00
C ASP A 60 -5.00 4.30 -12.58
N LEU A 61 -5.42 3.89 -11.39
CA LEU A 61 -5.24 2.52 -10.93
C LEU A 61 -5.91 1.54 -11.89
N THR A 62 -5.18 0.48 -12.25
CA THR A 62 -5.68 -0.59 -13.13
C THR A 62 -6.06 -1.83 -12.33
N ASP A 63 -6.74 -2.78 -12.98
CA ASP A 63 -7.03 -4.07 -12.35
C ASP A 63 -5.74 -4.80 -11.95
N GLU A 64 -4.71 -4.71 -12.76
CA GLU A 64 -3.40 -5.31 -12.46
C GLU A 64 -2.78 -4.72 -11.21
N GLU A 65 -2.88 -3.39 -11.05
CA GLU A 65 -2.40 -2.71 -9.86
C GLU A 65 -3.22 -3.08 -8.63
N ALA A 66 -4.52 -3.27 -8.78
CA ALA A 66 -5.38 -3.72 -7.68
C ALA A 66 -4.95 -5.12 -7.18
N VAL A 67 -4.54 -6.01 -8.08
CA VAL A 67 -4.01 -7.32 -7.71
C VAL A 67 -2.72 -7.19 -6.91
N LYS A 68 -1.83 -6.27 -7.27
CA LYS A 68 -0.61 -5.97 -6.49
C LYS A 68 -0.91 -5.42 -5.10
N GLU A 69 -2.07 -4.79 -4.92
CA GLU A 69 -2.56 -4.34 -3.62
C GLU A 69 -3.21 -5.48 -2.80
N GLY A 70 -3.36 -6.66 -3.40
CA GLY A 70 -4.00 -7.80 -2.76
C GLY A 70 -5.50 -7.91 -3.02
N PHE A 71 -6.03 -7.23 -4.03
CA PHE A 71 -7.46 -7.20 -4.37
C PHE A 71 -7.72 -7.87 -5.72
N ASN A 72 -8.99 -8.19 -6.00
CA ASN A 72 -9.35 -8.91 -7.22
C ASN A 72 -9.35 -8.04 -8.47
N ASN A 73 -9.76 -6.78 -8.32
CA ASN A 73 -9.87 -5.84 -9.42
C ASN A 73 -9.94 -4.40 -8.91
N LYS A 74 -9.96 -3.45 -9.84
CA LYS A 74 -10.01 -2.02 -9.52
C LYS A 74 -11.23 -1.65 -8.68
N GLU A 75 -12.41 -2.13 -9.04
CA GLU A 75 -13.64 -1.80 -8.33
C GLU A 75 -13.56 -2.22 -6.86
N HIS A 76 -13.11 -3.44 -6.61
CA HIS A 76 -12.93 -3.97 -5.26
C HIS A 76 -11.98 -3.09 -4.45
N TYR A 77 -10.83 -2.75 -5.04
CA TYR A 77 -9.84 -1.89 -4.38
C TYR A 77 -10.37 -0.48 -4.11
N MET A 78 -11.03 0.14 -5.09
CA MET A 78 -11.56 1.50 -4.96
C MET A 78 -12.61 1.59 -3.87
N ASN A 79 -13.48 0.59 -3.74
CA ASN A 79 -14.46 0.51 -2.67
C ASN A 79 -13.78 0.46 -1.30
N TYR A 80 -12.76 -0.36 -1.17
CA TYR A 80 -11.96 -0.47 0.05
C TYR A 80 -11.26 0.85 0.39
N PHE A 81 -10.59 1.44 -0.60
CA PHE A 81 -9.85 2.70 -0.41
C PHE A 81 -10.77 3.82 0.08
N ARG A 82 -11.95 3.93 -0.52
CA ARG A 82 -12.96 4.94 -0.15
C ARG A 82 -13.61 4.64 1.19
N HIS A 83 -13.74 3.37 1.53
CA HIS A 83 -14.21 2.99 2.87
C HIS A 83 -13.25 3.49 3.95
N LEU A 84 -11.96 3.38 3.74
CA LEU A 84 -10.93 3.83 4.69
C LEU A 84 -10.75 5.35 4.72
N ASN A 85 -10.82 5.99 3.59
CA ASN A 85 -10.37 7.38 3.43
C ASN A 85 -11.49 8.38 3.08
N GLY A 86 -12.73 7.90 2.94
CA GLY A 86 -13.86 8.75 2.53
C GLY A 86 -13.98 8.85 1.01
N ASP A 87 -14.81 9.77 0.54
CA ASP A 87 -15.12 9.96 -0.87
C ASP A 87 -13.97 10.66 -1.61
N VAL A 88 -12.86 9.94 -1.76
CA VAL A 88 -11.69 10.48 -2.46
C VAL A 88 -11.99 10.54 -3.96
N ASP A 89 -11.71 11.71 -4.55
CA ASP A 89 -11.91 11.97 -5.98
C ASP A 89 -10.92 11.15 -6.81
N ASP A 90 -11.32 10.72 -8.00
CA ASP A 90 -10.44 10.02 -8.95
C ASP A 90 -9.22 10.87 -9.34
N ASP A 91 -9.35 12.21 -9.32
CA ASP A 91 -8.27 13.13 -9.66
C ASP A 91 -7.28 13.37 -8.52
N GLU A 92 -7.56 12.86 -7.33
CA GLU A 92 -6.68 13.03 -6.17
C GLU A 92 -5.33 12.37 -6.41
N LEU A 93 -4.26 13.10 -6.13
CA LEU A 93 -2.91 12.54 -6.16
C LEU A 93 -2.63 11.83 -4.83
N ILE A 94 -2.20 10.60 -4.93
CA ILE A 94 -1.87 9.75 -3.79
C ILE A 94 -0.48 9.15 -3.97
N TRP A 95 0.11 8.67 -2.89
CA TRP A 95 1.40 7.99 -2.95
C TRP A 95 1.19 6.52 -3.32
N ARG A 96 1.94 6.06 -4.32
CA ARG A 96 2.08 4.64 -4.65
C ARG A 96 3.45 4.18 -4.18
N VAL A 97 3.47 3.23 -3.28
CA VAL A 97 4.72 2.67 -2.72
C VAL A 97 4.85 1.22 -3.18
N GLU A 98 5.90 0.95 -3.92
CA GLU A 98 6.24 -0.41 -4.35
C GLU A 98 7.38 -0.94 -3.50
N PHE A 99 7.25 -2.20 -3.07
CA PHE A 99 8.23 -2.79 -2.15
C PHE A 99 8.44 -4.27 -2.43
N GLU A 100 9.53 -4.79 -1.88
CA GLU A 100 9.88 -6.21 -1.90
C GLU A 100 10.06 -6.68 -0.46
N VAL A 101 9.58 -7.88 -0.14
CA VAL A 101 9.76 -8.47 1.19
C VAL A 101 11.18 -9.03 1.29
N ILE A 102 11.88 -8.61 2.34
CA ILE A 102 13.21 -9.11 2.70
C ILE A 102 13.05 -9.86 4.03
N THR A 103 13.18 -11.13 4.00
CA THR A 103 13.02 -11.95 5.21
C THR A 103 14.36 -12.35 5.81
#